data_53427096e5511739ea3e7044ec27cfed
#
_entry.id   53427096e5511739ea3e7044ec27cfed
#
_cell.length_a   1.000
_cell.length_b   1.000
_cell.length_c   1.000
_cell.angle_alpha   90.00
_cell.angle_beta   90.00
_cell.angle_gamma   90.00
#
_symmetry.space_group_name_H-M   'P 1'
#
loop_
_entity.id
_entity.type
_entity.pdbx_description
1 polymer ?
#
loop_
_entity_poly.entity_id
_entity_poly.type
_entity_poly.pdbx_seq_one_letter_code
_entity_poly.pdbx_strand_id
1 'polypeptide(L)'
;MSINRTRLFVLFFINILIGAHLVLWYKFGCQRVGTFSLNGIVSLLGMGLVNSAAIFFVCVVVMTALFGRLFCGWGCHFAFFQDCALKMLNKLGIKPQIVHSKANIIQYVFLLKTLTAVYEFWLIYGPPQFHIGFGDTQVMTVDLPRNPVIIILFVVFDVFLLTYLLGSRSFCRYVCPWAPMLAVFDNFSLWRIRKVADCRGCMSCTRSCTMGIRVHEEIAQHGAVVHPNCIRCLACTNACQNGTIKYRWGLCVSSVTRQFKWLIPRHHGYNWYGEFILIFCGLIVAYYTQRWLGSFQTFLGAAWGLCFGILIIKFLEFRRVSLLETVQQNMRFLVPGLLAVSTLAWCWVTSTPYDIRLLLKGNRYMDSLEYDKAVSVYNQAINEFPVNDEIRAALALAYKTSGDYNRAITEYKTLIGSNPNNAALHNNLGTVYYRNGNYELAVEEYKKAIQLDEQLFAVYGNIGLVFLKLGNIEEAIPFLRKVFPNEEEMLKFISTLYNPKQEKNG
;
A
#
# COMPACT_ATOMS: atom_id res chain seq x y z
N MET A 1 5.70 -4.98 -38.35
CA MET A 1 6.00 -5.55 -37.04
C MET A 1 4.72 -6.14 -36.44
N SER A 2 4.69 -7.39 -35.91
CA SER A 2 3.43 -7.95 -35.41
C SER A 2 3.04 -7.20 -34.11
N ILE A 3 1.73 -6.99 -33.89
CA ILE A 3 1.19 -6.28 -32.70
C ILE A 3 1.82 -6.81 -31.40
N ASN A 4 2.06 -8.10 -31.31
CA ASN A 4 2.71 -8.71 -30.12
C ASN A 4 4.17 -8.26 -29.91
N ARG A 5 4.93 -8.03 -30.99
CA ARG A 5 6.31 -7.51 -30.89
C ARG A 5 6.30 -6.04 -30.50
N THR A 6 5.41 -5.23 -31.11
CA THR A 6 5.26 -3.83 -30.73
C THR A 6 4.86 -3.67 -29.27
N ARG A 7 3.88 -4.44 -28.81
CA ARG A 7 3.44 -4.44 -27.41
C ARG A 7 4.60 -4.79 -26.45
N LEU A 8 5.35 -5.85 -26.75
CA LEU A 8 6.47 -6.23 -25.90
C LEU A 8 7.55 -5.15 -25.85
N PHE A 9 7.81 -4.47 -26.97
CA PHE A 9 8.76 -3.36 -27.03
C PHE A 9 8.28 -2.19 -26.15
N VAL A 10 7.01 -1.80 -26.23
CA VAL A 10 6.43 -0.76 -25.38
C VAL A 10 6.54 -1.12 -23.90
N LEU A 11 6.15 -2.34 -23.54
CA LEU A 11 6.27 -2.82 -22.16
C LEU A 11 7.71 -2.83 -21.65
N PHE A 12 8.66 -3.26 -22.50
CA PHE A 12 10.09 -3.27 -22.17
C PHE A 12 10.61 -1.85 -21.93
N PHE A 13 10.28 -0.91 -22.81
CA PHE A 13 10.67 0.48 -22.67
C PHE A 13 10.13 1.14 -21.40
N ILE A 14 8.84 0.93 -21.09
CA ILE A 14 8.22 1.41 -19.84
C ILE A 14 8.95 0.85 -18.61
N ASN A 15 9.31 -0.44 -18.63
CA ASN A 15 10.03 -1.04 -17.51
C ASN A 15 11.46 -0.53 -17.36
N ILE A 16 12.14 -0.17 -18.45
CA ILE A 16 13.44 0.54 -18.39
C ILE A 16 13.28 1.90 -17.73
N LEU A 17 12.25 2.68 -18.10
CA LEU A 17 11.99 3.98 -17.49
C LEU A 17 11.70 3.87 -15.99
N ILE A 18 10.89 2.88 -15.59
CA ILE A 18 10.61 2.60 -14.18
C ILE A 18 11.91 2.21 -13.44
N GLY A 19 12.73 1.33 -14.04
CA GLY A 19 13.98 0.90 -13.45
C GLY A 19 14.98 2.06 -13.30
N ALA A 20 15.13 2.90 -14.34
CA ALA A 20 15.96 4.10 -14.28
C ALA A 20 15.48 5.06 -13.19
N HIS A 21 14.16 5.30 -13.08
CA HIS A 21 13.59 6.15 -12.04
C HIS A 21 13.88 5.60 -10.62
N LEU A 22 13.74 4.28 -10.42
CA LEU A 22 14.06 3.65 -9.13
C LEU A 22 15.55 3.78 -8.78
N VAL A 23 16.45 3.65 -9.75
CA VAL A 23 17.89 3.84 -9.54
C VAL A 23 18.22 5.30 -9.20
N LEU A 24 17.62 6.26 -9.92
CA LEU A 24 17.78 7.69 -9.64
C LEU A 24 17.26 8.05 -8.24
N TRP A 25 16.11 7.53 -7.86
CA TRP A 25 15.57 7.71 -6.51
C TRP A 25 16.50 7.13 -5.43
N TYR A 26 16.95 5.90 -5.61
CA TYR A 26 17.75 5.18 -4.62
C TYR A 26 19.16 5.73 -4.46
N LYS A 27 19.85 6.06 -5.59
CA LYS A 27 21.26 6.53 -5.57
C LYS A 27 21.40 8.03 -5.41
N PHE A 28 20.51 8.81 -5.98
CA PHE A 28 20.65 10.27 -6.07
C PHE A 28 19.63 11.05 -5.26
N GLY A 29 18.77 10.38 -4.50
CA GLY A 29 17.77 11.03 -3.64
C GLY A 29 16.73 11.87 -4.40
N CYS A 30 16.56 11.64 -5.72
CA CYS A 30 15.56 12.33 -6.51
C CYS A 30 14.15 12.09 -5.95
N GLN A 31 13.27 13.09 -6.04
CA GLN A 31 11.90 12.94 -5.59
C GLN A 31 11.22 11.76 -6.30
N ARG A 32 10.60 10.90 -5.50
CA ARG A 32 9.88 9.75 -6.01
C ARG A 32 8.59 10.20 -6.69
N VAL A 33 8.53 10.08 -8.01
CA VAL A 33 7.26 10.19 -8.74
C VAL A 33 6.42 8.97 -8.35
N GLY A 34 5.28 9.21 -7.72
CA GLY A 34 4.44 8.22 -7.04
C GLY A 34 4.32 6.86 -7.73
N THR A 35 4.07 5.84 -6.93
CA THR A 35 3.86 4.47 -7.43
C THR A 35 2.40 4.26 -7.82
N PHE A 36 2.17 3.42 -8.83
CA PHE A 36 0.84 2.88 -9.13
C PHE A 36 0.45 1.88 -8.02
N SER A 37 0.02 2.44 -6.90
CA SER A 37 -0.38 1.67 -5.72
C SER A 37 -1.81 2.05 -5.31
N LEU A 38 -2.48 1.16 -4.58
CA LEU A 38 -3.79 1.47 -3.98
C LEU A 38 -3.73 2.65 -3.00
N ASN A 39 -2.54 2.96 -2.49
CA ASN A 39 -2.31 4.12 -1.63
C ASN A 39 -2.68 5.44 -2.33
N GLY A 40 -2.51 5.54 -3.66
CA GLY A 40 -2.97 6.70 -4.43
C GLY A 40 -4.48 6.91 -4.34
N ILE A 41 -5.28 5.83 -4.26
CA ILE A 41 -6.74 5.91 -4.05
C ILE A 41 -7.04 6.38 -2.63
N VAL A 42 -6.38 5.81 -1.64
CA VAL A 42 -6.58 6.17 -0.22
C VAL A 42 -6.17 7.62 0.01
N SER A 43 -5.03 8.07 -0.55
CA SER A 43 -4.60 9.46 -0.47
C SER A 43 -5.63 10.41 -1.12
N LEU A 44 -6.10 10.09 -2.33
CA LEU A 44 -7.05 10.93 -3.05
C LEU A 44 -8.43 10.93 -2.39
N LEU A 45 -9.03 9.77 -2.20
CA LEU A 45 -10.42 9.64 -1.73
C LEU A 45 -10.55 9.67 -0.21
N GLY A 46 -9.51 9.26 0.53
CA GLY A 46 -9.50 9.28 1.99
C GLY A 46 -9.07 10.62 2.56
N MET A 47 -7.96 11.16 2.05
CA MET A 47 -7.30 12.35 2.61
C MET A 47 -7.54 13.62 1.78
N GLY A 48 -8.04 13.51 0.54
CA GLY A 48 -8.16 14.64 -0.40
C GLY A 48 -6.81 15.11 -0.98
N LEU A 49 -5.73 14.34 -0.80
CA LEU A 49 -4.41 14.71 -1.27
C LEU A 49 -4.25 14.40 -2.76
N VAL A 50 -4.10 15.43 -3.59
CA VAL A 50 -3.82 15.33 -5.02
C VAL A 50 -2.31 15.33 -5.22
N ASN A 51 -1.72 14.14 -5.24
CA ASN A 51 -0.31 13.91 -5.54
C ASN A 51 -0.12 13.25 -6.91
N SER A 52 1.13 13.00 -7.32
CA SER A 52 1.44 12.36 -8.60
C SER A 52 0.81 10.97 -8.76
N ALA A 53 0.69 10.19 -7.68
CA ALA A 53 0.04 8.88 -7.70
C ALA A 53 -1.48 8.99 -7.89
N ALA A 54 -2.12 9.99 -7.28
CA ALA A 54 -3.54 10.28 -7.47
C ALA A 54 -3.85 10.73 -8.90
N ILE A 55 -3.03 11.63 -9.46
CA ILE A 55 -3.16 12.08 -10.86
C ILE A 55 -3.01 10.89 -11.81
N PHE A 56 -1.98 10.06 -11.62
CA PHE A 56 -1.77 8.87 -12.43
C PHE A 56 -2.96 7.90 -12.34
N PHE A 57 -3.51 7.71 -11.14
CA PHE A 57 -4.70 6.90 -10.93
C PHE A 57 -5.90 7.43 -11.73
N VAL A 58 -6.20 8.72 -11.62
CA VAL A 58 -7.30 9.35 -12.37
C VAL A 58 -7.08 9.19 -13.88
N CYS A 59 -5.86 9.43 -14.38
CA CYS A 59 -5.53 9.21 -15.79
C CYS A 59 -5.81 7.77 -16.23
N VAL A 60 -5.42 6.75 -15.44
CA VAL A 60 -5.68 5.34 -15.77
C VAL A 60 -7.17 5.02 -15.78
N VAL A 61 -7.95 5.59 -14.85
CA VAL A 61 -9.41 5.44 -14.80
C VAL A 61 -10.06 6.05 -16.05
N VAL A 62 -9.71 7.28 -16.39
CA VAL A 62 -10.22 7.97 -17.60
C VAL A 62 -9.84 7.22 -18.86
N MET A 63 -8.58 6.80 -18.99
CA MET A 63 -8.12 5.99 -20.11
C MET A 63 -8.88 4.67 -20.20
N THR A 64 -9.19 4.04 -19.05
CA THR A 64 -9.98 2.81 -19.02
C THR A 64 -11.43 3.03 -19.45
N ALA A 65 -12.03 4.13 -19.02
CA ALA A 65 -13.40 4.49 -19.42
C ALA A 65 -13.49 4.78 -20.94
N LEU A 66 -12.46 5.33 -21.55
CA LEU A 66 -12.44 5.65 -22.98
C LEU A 66 -12.03 4.44 -23.84
N PHE A 67 -10.87 3.86 -23.53
CA PHE A 67 -10.19 2.86 -24.37
C PHE A 67 -10.28 1.44 -23.79
N GLY A 68 -11.00 1.24 -22.70
CA GLY A 68 -10.97 -0.02 -21.97
C GLY A 68 -9.65 -0.24 -21.25
N ARG A 69 -9.46 -1.41 -20.67
CA ARG A 69 -8.29 -1.77 -19.84
C ARG A 69 -6.98 -1.88 -20.66
N LEU A 70 -6.75 -0.91 -21.57
CA LEU A 70 -5.58 -0.89 -22.46
C LEU A 70 -4.28 -0.78 -21.63
N PHE A 71 -4.28 0.04 -20.56
CA PHE A 71 -3.13 0.17 -19.67
C PHE A 71 -2.69 -1.20 -19.11
N CYS A 72 -3.62 -2.05 -18.69
CA CYS A 72 -3.30 -3.39 -18.18
C CYS A 72 -2.61 -4.28 -19.23
N GLY A 73 -2.93 -4.08 -20.50
CA GLY A 73 -2.32 -4.84 -21.60
C GLY A 73 -0.98 -4.30 -22.09
N TRP A 74 -0.75 -2.99 -22.01
CA TRP A 74 0.33 -2.29 -22.70
C TRP A 74 1.25 -1.46 -21.81
N GLY A 75 0.82 -1.05 -20.61
CA GLY A 75 1.55 -0.17 -19.70
C GLY A 75 1.95 -0.80 -18.37
N CYS A 76 1.30 -1.90 -17.97
CA CYS A 76 1.50 -2.49 -16.67
C CYS A 76 2.79 -3.34 -16.62
N HIS A 77 3.67 -3.04 -15.67
CA HIS A 77 4.93 -3.78 -15.48
C HIS A 77 4.72 -5.26 -15.09
N PHE A 78 3.71 -5.58 -14.28
CA PHE A 78 3.36 -6.99 -14.01
C PHE A 78 2.96 -7.76 -15.27
N ALA A 79 2.32 -7.09 -16.22
CA ALA A 79 2.01 -7.68 -17.50
C ALA A 79 3.27 -8.06 -18.29
N PHE A 80 4.30 -7.23 -18.22
CA PHE A 80 5.59 -7.49 -18.85
C PHE A 80 6.26 -8.74 -18.26
N PHE A 81 6.40 -8.80 -16.94
CA PHE A 81 7.05 -9.92 -16.27
C PHE A 81 6.33 -11.26 -16.52
N GLN A 82 4.99 -11.27 -16.53
CA GLN A 82 4.22 -12.47 -16.86
C GLN A 82 4.39 -12.90 -18.32
N ASP A 83 4.50 -11.97 -19.27
CA ASP A 83 4.80 -12.29 -20.65
C ASP A 83 6.22 -12.85 -20.84
N CYS A 84 7.19 -12.31 -20.10
CA CYS A 84 8.56 -12.84 -20.07
C CYS A 84 8.61 -14.26 -19.47
N ALA A 85 7.94 -14.48 -18.32
CA ALA A 85 7.82 -15.77 -17.69
C ALA A 85 7.20 -16.82 -18.62
N LEU A 86 6.09 -16.48 -19.28
CA LEU A 86 5.42 -17.36 -20.24
C LEU A 86 6.33 -17.71 -21.41
N LYS A 87 7.06 -16.74 -21.97
CA LYS A 87 8.02 -17.00 -23.05
C LYS A 87 9.15 -17.90 -22.63
N MET A 88 9.69 -17.69 -21.44
CA MET A 88 10.77 -18.49 -20.87
C MET A 88 10.31 -19.93 -20.64
N LEU A 89 9.13 -20.14 -20.03
CA LEU A 89 8.52 -21.45 -19.85
C LEU A 89 8.30 -22.16 -21.18
N ASN A 90 7.77 -21.48 -22.18
CA ASN A 90 7.56 -22.06 -23.52
C ASN A 90 8.89 -22.46 -24.20
N LYS A 91 9.97 -21.70 -24.00
CA LYS A 91 11.31 -22.08 -24.50
C LYS A 91 11.86 -23.34 -23.83
N LEU A 92 11.48 -23.56 -22.55
CA LEU A 92 11.83 -24.77 -21.78
C LEU A 92 10.90 -25.96 -22.12
N GLY A 93 10.02 -25.83 -23.12
CA GLY A 93 9.05 -26.87 -23.49
C GLY A 93 7.84 -26.96 -22.56
N ILE A 94 7.76 -26.11 -21.54
CA ILE A 94 6.66 -26.07 -20.56
C ILE A 94 5.57 -25.16 -21.12
N LYS A 95 4.37 -25.67 -21.32
CA LYS A 95 3.19 -24.92 -21.81
C LYS A 95 2.15 -24.81 -20.69
N PRO A 96 2.21 -23.76 -19.84
CA PRO A 96 1.29 -23.60 -18.74
C PRO A 96 -0.15 -23.47 -19.24
N GLN A 97 -1.04 -24.27 -18.69
CA GLN A 97 -2.47 -24.19 -19.01
C GLN A 97 -3.13 -23.12 -18.16
N ILE A 98 -4.11 -22.41 -18.76
CA ILE A 98 -4.89 -21.42 -18.04
C ILE A 98 -5.89 -22.16 -17.16
N VAL A 99 -5.71 -22.07 -15.86
CA VAL A 99 -6.65 -22.63 -14.88
C VAL A 99 -7.71 -21.56 -14.56
N HIS A 100 -8.98 -21.93 -14.60
CA HIS A 100 -10.09 -21.09 -14.17
C HIS A 100 -10.52 -21.47 -12.76
N SER A 101 -10.45 -20.50 -11.81
CA SER A 101 -10.74 -20.72 -10.40
C SER A 101 -11.60 -19.57 -9.86
N LYS A 102 -12.39 -19.83 -8.82
CA LYS A 102 -13.11 -18.82 -8.04
C LYS A 102 -12.19 -18.02 -7.12
N ALA A 103 -10.91 -18.36 -7.05
CA ALA A 103 -9.91 -17.63 -6.27
C ALA A 103 -9.76 -16.16 -6.71
N ASN A 104 -10.35 -15.76 -7.85
CA ASN A 104 -10.50 -14.35 -8.22
C ASN A 104 -11.26 -13.51 -7.18
N ILE A 105 -11.99 -14.12 -6.25
CA ILE A 105 -12.63 -13.43 -5.12
C ILE A 105 -11.61 -12.69 -4.25
N ILE A 106 -10.36 -13.16 -4.18
CA ILE A 106 -9.26 -12.52 -3.45
C ILE A 106 -9.06 -11.06 -3.88
N GLN A 107 -9.20 -10.77 -5.17
CA GLN A 107 -9.10 -9.40 -5.71
C GLN A 107 -10.17 -8.47 -5.15
N TYR A 108 -11.41 -9.00 -5.00
CA TYR A 108 -12.52 -8.22 -4.46
C TYR A 108 -12.37 -7.98 -2.96
N VAL A 109 -11.80 -8.96 -2.23
CA VAL A 109 -11.45 -8.79 -0.81
C VAL A 109 -10.43 -7.66 -0.65
N PHE A 110 -9.41 -7.60 -1.49
CA PHE A 110 -8.43 -6.51 -1.44
C PHE A 110 -9.03 -5.15 -1.83
N LEU A 111 -9.93 -5.13 -2.81
CA LEU A 111 -10.66 -3.92 -3.17
C LEU A 111 -11.53 -3.44 -1.99
N LEU A 112 -12.27 -4.36 -1.36
CA LEU A 112 -13.10 -4.05 -0.20
C LEU A 112 -12.24 -3.47 0.94
N LYS A 113 -11.09 -4.08 1.24
CA LYS A 113 -10.15 -3.55 2.23
C LYS A 113 -9.67 -2.13 1.89
N THR A 114 -9.41 -1.84 0.61
CA THR A 114 -9.03 -0.48 0.21
C THR A 114 -10.17 0.51 0.46
N LEU A 115 -11.41 0.11 0.17
CA LEU A 115 -12.58 0.95 0.44
C LEU A 115 -12.83 1.16 1.93
N THR A 116 -12.63 0.11 2.75
CA THR A 116 -12.70 0.27 4.22
C THR A 116 -11.62 1.21 4.74
N ALA A 117 -10.41 1.15 4.21
CA ALA A 117 -9.36 2.11 4.56
C ALA A 117 -9.75 3.55 4.21
N VAL A 118 -10.34 3.80 3.03
CA VAL A 118 -10.87 5.13 2.67
C VAL A 118 -11.93 5.59 3.68
N TYR A 119 -12.86 4.70 4.04
CA TYR A 119 -13.91 4.99 5.02
C TYR A 119 -13.34 5.29 6.41
N GLU A 120 -12.33 4.54 6.86
CA GLU A 120 -11.61 4.79 8.11
C GLU A 120 -10.96 6.18 8.12
N PHE A 121 -10.33 6.59 7.00
CA PHE A 121 -9.81 7.95 6.86
C PHE A 121 -10.90 9.01 6.98
N TRP A 122 -12.10 8.78 6.41
CA TRP A 122 -13.22 9.71 6.58
C TRP A 122 -13.72 9.80 8.02
N LEU A 123 -13.69 8.69 8.75
CA LEU A 123 -14.03 8.70 10.18
C LEU A 123 -13.01 9.49 11.02
N ILE A 124 -11.72 9.40 10.66
CA ILE A 124 -10.62 10.07 11.37
C ILE A 124 -10.54 11.54 10.99
N TYR A 125 -10.55 11.83 9.70
CA TYR A 125 -10.21 13.14 9.15
C TYR A 125 -11.43 13.94 8.65
N GLY A 126 -12.63 13.34 8.65
CA GLY A 126 -13.81 13.90 8.01
C GLY A 126 -13.78 13.75 6.47
N PRO A 127 -14.77 14.35 5.76
CA PRO A 127 -14.81 14.31 4.31
C PRO A 127 -13.56 14.97 3.71
N PRO A 128 -13.01 14.44 2.59
CA PRO A 128 -11.75 14.89 2.03
C PRO A 128 -11.85 16.35 1.55
N GLN A 129 -10.94 17.18 2.02
CA GLN A 129 -10.72 18.51 1.47
C GLN A 129 -9.58 18.42 0.46
N PHE A 130 -9.89 18.62 -0.83
CA PHE A 130 -8.91 18.45 -1.89
C PHE A 130 -7.86 19.55 -1.86
N HIS A 131 -6.60 19.15 -1.75
CA HIS A 131 -5.44 20.02 -1.83
C HIS A 131 -4.31 19.36 -2.62
N ILE A 132 -3.47 20.18 -3.25
CA ILE A 132 -2.33 19.72 -4.05
C ILE A 132 -1.10 19.65 -3.14
N GLY A 133 -0.52 18.46 -3.00
CA GLY A 133 0.67 18.21 -2.17
C GLY A 133 1.71 17.39 -2.93
N PHE A 134 2.53 18.01 -3.74
CA PHE A 134 3.59 17.31 -4.50
C PHE A 134 4.78 16.88 -3.62
N GLY A 135 4.96 17.47 -2.43
CA GLY A 135 6.05 17.18 -1.50
C GLY A 135 5.74 16.11 -0.44
N ASP A 136 4.46 15.88 -0.10
CA ASP A 136 4.05 14.99 0.97
C ASP A 136 3.94 13.53 0.53
N THR A 137 5.00 12.98 -0.03
CA THR A 137 5.07 11.55 -0.35
C THR A 137 5.31 10.66 0.87
N GLN A 138 5.49 11.25 2.06
CA GLN A 138 5.82 10.50 3.28
C GLN A 138 4.63 9.79 3.94
N VAL A 139 3.40 10.17 3.62
CA VAL A 139 2.22 9.72 4.39
C VAL A 139 1.86 8.24 4.20
N MET A 140 2.30 7.60 3.14
CA MET A 140 2.20 6.13 2.95
C MET A 140 3.29 5.65 2.01
N THR A 141 4.54 5.79 2.39
CA THR A 141 5.59 4.99 1.76
C THR A 141 5.31 3.54 2.11
N VAL A 142 4.95 2.78 1.09
CA VAL A 142 5.06 1.34 1.17
C VAL A 142 6.50 1.07 1.62
N ASP A 143 6.68 0.49 2.81
CA ASP A 143 7.97 0.02 3.27
C ASP A 143 8.45 -1.09 2.32
N LEU A 144 9.03 -0.66 1.22
CA LEU A 144 9.77 -1.57 0.35
C LEU A 144 10.98 -2.03 1.15
N PRO A 145 11.28 -3.34 1.20
CA PRO A 145 12.49 -3.83 1.83
C PRO A 145 13.66 -2.97 1.33
N ARG A 146 14.50 -2.51 2.25
CA ARG A 146 15.66 -1.64 1.93
C ARG A 146 16.61 -2.27 0.89
N ASN A 147 16.52 -3.58 0.70
CA ASN A 147 17.33 -4.29 -0.27
C ASN A 147 16.55 -4.50 -1.59
N PRO A 148 16.89 -3.77 -2.68
CA PRO A 148 16.21 -3.88 -3.97
C PRO A 148 16.34 -5.28 -4.60
N VAL A 149 17.39 -6.03 -4.27
CA VAL A 149 17.60 -7.39 -4.76
C VAL A 149 16.49 -8.33 -4.25
N ILE A 150 16.10 -8.18 -2.99
CA ILE A 150 15.02 -8.97 -2.40
C ILE A 150 13.70 -8.70 -3.13
N ILE A 151 13.40 -7.42 -3.44
CA ILE A 151 12.19 -7.06 -4.17
C ILE A 151 12.16 -7.71 -5.56
N ILE A 152 13.27 -7.61 -6.29
CA ILE A 152 13.38 -8.17 -7.63
C ILE A 152 13.22 -9.69 -7.59
N LEU A 153 13.90 -10.37 -6.66
CA LEU A 153 13.79 -11.81 -6.49
C LEU A 153 12.35 -12.25 -6.16
N PHE A 154 11.69 -11.55 -5.25
CA PHE A 154 10.28 -11.82 -4.91
C PHE A 154 9.37 -11.65 -6.11
N VAL A 155 9.42 -10.49 -6.78
CA VAL A 155 8.55 -10.20 -7.93
C VAL A 155 8.78 -11.21 -9.06
N VAL A 156 10.04 -11.51 -9.37
CA VAL A 156 10.38 -12.48 -10.44
C VAL A 156 9.91 -13.87 -10.06
N PHE A 157 10.20 -14.31 -8.83
CA PHE A 157 9.82 -15.64 -8.38
C PHE A 157 8.30 -15.83 -8.35
N ASP A 158 7.57 -14.90 -7.75
CA ASP A 158 6.10 -14.98 -7.63
C ASP A 158 5.42 -14.95 -8.99
N VAL A 159 5.83 -14.03 -9.87
CA VAL A 159 5.24 -13.93 -11.20
C VAL A 159 5.54 -15.18 -12.02
N PHE A 160 6.77 -15.71 -11.93
CA PHE A 160 7.17 -16.93 -12.64
C PHE A 160 6.41 -18.14 -12.13
N LEU A 161 6.38 -18.34 -10.81
CA LEU A 161 5.71 -19.47 -10.17
C LEU A 161 4.21 -19.47 -10.41
N LEU A 162 3.55 -18.30 -10.24
CA LEU A 162 2.13 -18.16 -10.55
C LEU A 162 1.83 -18.44 -12.02
N THR A 163 2.69 -17.96 -12.94
CA THR A 163 2.51 -18.22 -14.37
C THR A 163 2.70 -19.69 -14.70
N TYR A 164 3.63 -20.37 -14.04
CA TYR A 164 3.85 -21.81 -14.17
C TYR A 164 2.62 -22.62 -13.70
N LEU A 165 2.08 -22.30 -12.52
CA LEU A 165 1.04 -23.11 -11.85
C LEU A 165 -0.37 -22.79 -12.40
N LEU A 166 -0.69 -21.53 -12.65
CA LEU A 166 -2.05 -21.05 -13.00
C LEU A 166 -2.17 -20.55 -14.45
N GLY A 167 -1.07 -20.57 -15.20
CA GLY A 167 -1.04 -20.13 -16.58
C GLY A 167 -0.87 -18.62 -16.77
N SER A 168 -0.96 -18.19 -18.01
CA SER A 168 -0.75 -16.79 -18.38
C SER A 168 -1.68 -15.84 -17.63
N ARG A 169 -1.14 -14.67 -17.26
CA ARG A 169 -1.90 -13.60 -16.58
C ARG A 169 -2.52 -14.00 -15.23
N SER A 170 -1.95 -14.96 -14.54
CA SER A 170 -2.43 -15.46 -13.26
C SER A 170 -2.50 -14.36 -12.18
N PHE A 171 -1.48 -13.53 -12.06
CA PHE A 171 -1.50 -12.36 -11.14
C PHE A 171 -2.67 -11.42 -11.47
N CYS A 172 -2.86 -11.08 -12.74
CA CYS A 172 -3.96 -10.20 -13.17
C CYS A 172 -5.34 -10.81 -12.95
N ARG A 173 -5.44 -12.16 -12.90
CA ARG A 173 -6.73 -12.85 -12.72
C ARG A 173 -7.10 -13.12 -11.28
N TYR A 174 -6.12 -13.25 -10.38
CA TYR A 174 -6.36 -13.73 -9.02
C TYR A 174 -5.91 -12.78 -7.91
N VAL A 175 -4.90 -11.95 -8.16
CA VAL A 175 -4.25 -11.18 -7.10
C VAL A 175 -4.45 -9.67 -7.28
N CYS A 176 -4.41 -9.17 -8.51
CA CYS A 176 -4.41 -7.73 -8.78
C CYS A 176 -5.71 -7.04 -8.35
N PRO A 177 -5.72 -6.18 -7.33
CA PRO A 177 -6.94 -5.52 -6.86
C PRO A 177 -7.45 -4.42 -7.81
N TRP A 178 -6.60 -3.94 -8.71
CA TRP A 178 -6.99 -3.00 -9.76
C TRP A 178 -7.93 -3.64 -10.80
N ALA A 179 -7.84 -4.96 -10.96
CA ALA A 179 -8.60 -5.66 -11.97
C ALA A 179 -10.13 -5.49 -11.82
N PRO A 180 -10.75 -5.75 -10.63
CA PRO A 180 -12.18 -5.55 -10.44
C PRO A 180 -12.58 -4.08 -10.49
N MET A 181 -11.77 -3.17 -9.95
CA MET A 181 -12.07 -1.74 -9.96
C MET A 181 -12.08 -1.18 -11.40
N LEU A 182 -11.03 -1.43 -12.17
CA LEU A 182 -10.98 -0.98 -13.56
C LEU A 182 -12.03 -1.68 -14.44
N ALA A 183 -12.50 -2.87 -14.08
CA ALA A 183 -13.60 -3.55 -14.79
C ALA A 183 -14.91 -2.75 -14.72
N VAL A 184 -15.17 -2.04 -13.64
CA VAL A 184 -16.34 -1.14 -13.51
C VAL A 184 -16.26 -0.04 -14.57
N PHE A 185 -15.13 0.63 -14.70
CA PHE A 185 -14.93 1.71 -15.68
C PHE A 185 -14.84 1.20 -17.10
N ASP A 186 -14.33 -0.03 -17.33
CA ASP A 186 -14.29 -0.68 -18.66
C ASP A 186 -15.70 -0.87 -19.27
N ASN A 187 -16.75 -0.92 -18.45
CA ASN A 187 -18.12 -1.02 -18.97
C ASN A 187 -18.51 0.20 -19.80
N PHE A 188 -17.98 1.36 -19.50
CA PHE A 188 -18.25 2.60 -20.21
C PHE A 188 -17.37 2.76 -21.47
N SER A 189 -16.41 1.84 -21.68
CA SER A 189 -15.43 2.00 -22.74
C SER A 189 -16.05 1.99 -24.14
N LEU A 190 -15.71 3.00 -24.92
CA LEU A 190 -16.15 3.19 -26.30
C LEU A 190 -15.33 2.31 -27.25
N TRP A 191 -14.07 2.02 -26.93
CA TRP A 191 -13.17 1.21 -27.72
C TRP A 191 -13.16 -0.24 -27.25
N ARG A 192 -13.58 -1.15 -28.13
CA ARG A 192 -13.65 -2.61 -27.88
C ARG A 192 -13.17 -3.42 -29.07
N ILE A 193 -12.84 -4.69 -28.81
CA ILE A 193 -12.64 -5.66 -29.88
C ILE A 193 -14.01 -6.04 -30.42
N ARG A 194 -14.27 -5.71 -31.67
CA ARG A 194 -15.60 -5.84 -32.31
C ARG A 194 -15.52 -6.70 -33.56
N LYS A 195 -16.63 -7.36 -33.87
CA LYS A 195 -16.87 -8.01 -35.17
C LYS A 195 -16.95 -6.95 -36.27
N VAL A 196 -16.19 -7.14 -37.34
CA VAL A 196 -16.22 -6.28 -38.55
C VAL A 196 -16.62 -7.05 -39.84
N ALA A 197 -16.54 -8.38 -39.78
CA ALA A 197 -16.95 -9.28 -40.86
C ALA A 197 -17.40 -10.62 -40.28
N ASP A 198 -17.96 -11.49 -41.08
CA ASP A 198 -18.46 -12.78 -40.60
C ASP A 198 -17.35 -13.72 -40.17
N CYS A 199 -17.57 -14.35 -39.02
CA CYS A 199 -16.62 -15.24 -38.41
C CYS A 199 -16.82 -16.68 -38.88
N ARG A 200 -15.74 -17.32 -39.37
CA ARG A 200 -15.75 -18.74 -39.81
C ARG A 200 -15.59 -19.76 -38.65
N GLY A 201 -15.60 -19.34 -37.40
CA GLY A 201 -15.57 -20.26 -36.25
C GLY A 201 -14.22 -20.96 -35.97
N CYS A 202 -13.10 -20.50 -36.51
CA CYS A 202 -11.78 -21.19 -36.41
C CYS A 202 -11.18 -21.18 -34.97
N MET A 203 -11.76 -20.45 -34.00
CA MET A 203 -11.37 -20.32 -32.61
C MET A 203 -9.94 -19.81 -32.35
N SER A 204 -9.19 -19.37 -33.36
CA SER A 204 -7.82 -18.88 -33.19
C SER A 204 -7.72 -17.71 -32.22
N CYS A 205 -8.73 -16.82 -32.23
CA CYS A 205 -8.82 -15.70 -31.26
C CYS A 205 -8.96 -16.16 -29.82
N THR A 206 -9.72 -17.22 -29.56
CA THR A 206 -9.87 -17.81 -28.20
C THR A 206 -8.61 -18.49 -27.75
N ARG A 207 -7.96 -19.30 -28.59
CA ARG A 207 -6.72 -20.00 -28.31
C ARG A 207 -5.55 -19.04 -28.02
N SER A 208 -5.54 -17.87 -28.62
CA SER A 208 -4.52 -16.84 -28.42
C SER A 208 -4.80 -15.90 -27.25
N CYS A 209 -5.96 -16.02 -26.58
CA CYS A 209 -6.34 -15.12 -25.50
C CYS A 209 -5.50 -15.40 -24.24
N THR A 210 -4.67 -14.43 -23.82
CA THR A 210 -3.83 -14.54 -22.62
C THR A 210 -4.61 -14.55 -21.31
N MET A 211 -5.88 -14.08 -21.34
CA MET A 211 -6.79 -14.07 -20.17
C MET A 211 -7.72 -15.28 -20.12
N GLY A 212 -7.65 -16.18 -21.13
CA GLY A 212 -8.51 -17.36 -21.21
C GLY A 212 -9.98 -17.07 -21.55
N ILE A 213 -10.26 -15.91 -22.16
CA ILE A 213 -11.62 -15.53 -22.57
C ILE A 213 -12.00 -16.31 -23.82
N ARG A 214 -13.24 -16.79 -23.89
CA ARG A 214 -13.82 -17.42 -25.09
C ARG A 214 -14.26 -16.35 -26.08
N VAL A 215 -13.26 -15.71 -26.71
CA VAL A 215 -13.46 -14.56 -27.61
C VAL A 215 -14.46 -14.85 -28.74
N HIS A 216 -14.46 -16.05 -29.33
CA HIS A 216 -15.36 -16.39 -30.40
C HIS A 216 -16.84 -16.41 -29.96
N GLU A 217 -17.13 -16.89 -28.71
CA GLU A 217 -18.48 -16.89 -28.15
C GLU A 217 -18.94 -15.46 -27.83
N GLU A 218 -18.07 -14.63 -27.26
CA GLU A 218 -18.35 -13.23 -26.97
C GLU A 218 -18.68 -12.45 -28.25
N ILE A 219 -17.92 -12.68 -29.32
CA ILE A 219 -18.15 -12.05 -30.64
C ILE A 219 -19.42 -12.54 -31.26
N ALA A 220 -19.74 -13.84 -31.16
CA ALA A 220 -20.97 -14.41 -31.72
C ALA A 220 -22.22 -13.87 -31.01
N GLN A 221 -22.17 -13.74 -29.68
CA GLN A 221 -23.34 -13.34 -28.87
C GLN A 221 -23.54 -11.82 -28.81
N HIS A 222 -22.48 -11.03 -28.85
CA HIS A 222 -22.51 -9.59 -28.54
C HIS A 222 -21.95 -8.71 -29.64
N GLY A 223 -21.39 -9.29 -30.69
CA GLY A 223 -20.67 -8.54 -31.72
C GLY A 223 -19.38 -7.88 -31.24
N ALA A 224 -19.06 -8.02 -29.93
CA ALA A 224 -17.90 -7.41 -29.28
C ALA A 224 -17.42 -8.25 -28.09
N VAL A 225 -16.17 -8.08 -27.69
CA VAL A 225 -15.65 -8.65 -26.43
C VAL A 225 -16.09 -7.74 -25.28
N VAL A 226 -16.98 -8.27 -24.44
CA VAL A 226 -17.57 -7.56 -23.28
C VAL A 226 -17.10 -8.11 -21.94
N HIS A 227 -16.29 -9.16 -21.94
CA HIS A 227 -15.81 -9.82 -20.72
C HIS A 227 -14.96 -8.85 -19.87
N PRO A 228 -15.27 -8.69 -18.56
CA PRO A 228 -14.59 -7.72 -17.68
C PRO A 228 -13.09 -8.00 -17.50
N ASN A 229 -12.63 -9.23 -17.69
CA ASN A 229 -11.22 -9.56 -17.62
C ASN A 229 -10.44 -9.26 -18.91
N CYS A 230 -11.06 -8.68 -19.94
CA CYS A 230 -10.35 -8.33 -21.17
C CYS A 230 -9.42 -7.12 -20.94
N ILE A 231 -8.11 -7.34 -21.04
CA ILE A 231 -7.06 -6.32 -20.85
C ILE A 231 -6.66 -5.61 -22.17
N ARG A 232 -7.40 -5.76 -23.21
CA ARG A 232 -7.13 -5.14 -24.55
C ARG A 232 -5.70 -5.38 -25.06
N CYS A 233 -5.13 -6.56 -24.80
CA CYS A 233 -3.77 -6.91 -25.26
C CYS A 233 -3.66 -7.12 -26.78
N LEU A 234 -4.79 -7.19 -27.46
CA LEU A 234 -4.94 -7.37 -28.91
C LEU A 234 -4.35 -8.67 -29.49
N ALA A 235 -4.00 -9.64 -28.65
CA ALA A 235 -3.48 -10.94 -29.11
C ALA A 235 -4.49 -11.68 -30.00
N CYS A 236 -5.79 -11.62 -29.68
CA CYS A 236 -6.87 -12.24 -30.43
C CYS A 236 -7.09 -11.59 -31.82
N THR A 237 -6.92 -10.26 -31.94
CA THR A 237 -7.05 -9.56 -33.24
C THR A 237 -5.87 -9.91 -34.13
N ASN A 238 -4.68 -10.09 -33.61
CA ASN A 238 -3.49 -10.51 -34.36
C ASN A 238 -3.55 -11.98 -34.80
N ALA A 239 -4.23 -12.83 -34.00
CA ALA A 239 -4.42 -14.24 -34.34
C ALA A 239 -5.57 -14.52 -35.34
N CYS A 240 -6.40 -13.51 -35.61
CA CYS A 240 -7.51 -13.64 -36.51
C CYS A 240 -7.04 -13.52 -37.99
N GLN A 241 -6.84 -14.66 -38.65
CA GLN A 241 -6.31 -14.72 -40.00
C GLN A 241 -7.19 -13.98 -41.01
N ASN A 242 -8.51 -13.99 -40.80
CA ASN A 242 -9.47 -13.35 -41.74
C ASN A 242 -9.75 -11.88 -41.40
N GLY A 243 -9.11 -11.32 -40.38
CA GLY A 243 -9.31 -9.93 -39.94
C GLY A 243 -10.74 -9.59 -39.49
N THR A 244 -11.54 -10.62 -39.13
CA THR A 244 -12.97 -10.48 -38.80
C THR A 244 -13.24 -9.75 -37.52
N ILE A 245 -12.21 -9.58 -36.66
CA ILE A 245 -12.27 -8.83 -35.39
C ILE A 245 -11.20 -7.75 -35.36
N LYS A 246 -11.61 -6.53 -35.00
CA LYS A 246 -10.71 -5.38 -34.88
C LYS A 246 -10.99 -4.59 -33.60
N TYR A 247 -9.99 -3.89 -33.09
CA TYR A 247 -10.16 -2.93 -32.03
C TYR A 247 -10.68 -1.62 -32.63
N ARG A 248 -11.93 -1.27 -32.32
CA ARG A 248 -12.66 -0.14 -32.93
C ARG A 248 -13.50 0.62 -31.91
N TRP A 249 -13.70 1.89 -32.22
CA TRP A 249 -14.70 2.73 -31.59
C TRP A 249 -16.12 2.29 -31.94
N GLY A 250 -17.06 2.50 -31.03
CA GLY A 250 -18.48 2.26 -31.25
C GLY A 250 -19.28 2.44 -29.98
N LEU A 251 -20.60 2.44 -30.07
CA LEU A 251 -21.50 2.62 -28.94
C LEU A 251 -21.19 1.62 -27.82
N CYS A 252 -21.36 2.08 -26.59
CA CYS A 252 -21.13 1.26 -25.40
C CYS A 252 -22.11 0.08 -25.40
N VAL A 253 -21.59 -1.14 -25.41
CA VAL A 253 -22.38 -2.34 -25.18
C VAL A 253 -22.38 -2.58 -23.69
N SER A 254 -23.40 -2.08 -22.97
CA SER A 254 -23.48 -2.23 -21.52
C SER A 254 -23.65 -3.70 -21.13
N SER A 255 -22.82 -4.15 -20.23
CA SER A 255 -22.88 -5.50 -19.64
C SER A 255 -23.22 -5.47 -18.15
N VAL A 256 -23.74 -4.34 -17.64
CA VAL A 256 -23.98 -4.10 -16.22
C VAL A 256 -24.80 -5.22 -15.57
N THR A 257 -25.84 -5.70 -16.24
CA THR A 257 -26.68 -6.80 -15.72
C THR A 257 -25.98 -8.18 -15.73
N ARG A 258 -24.82 -8.31 -16.37
CA ARG A 258 -24.10 -9.58 -16.53
C ARG A 258 -22.84 -9.69 -15.66
N GLN A 259 -22.39 -8.61 -15.01
CA GLN A 259 -21.16 -8.60 -14.21
C GLN A 259 -21.17 -9.67 -13.12
N PHE A 260 -22.29 -9.91 -12.47
CA PHE A 260 -22.42 -10.95 -11.44
C PHE A 260 -22.31 -12.38 -11.99
N LYS A 261 -22.67 -12.64 -13.25
CA LYS A 261 -22.50 -13.97 -13.88
C LYS A 261 -21.03 -14.29 -14.18
N TRP A 262 -20.15 -13.28 -14.28
CA TRP A 262 -18.73 -13.47 -14.58
C TRP A 262 -17.90 -13.76 -13.33
N LEU A 263 -18.42 -13.51 -12.14
CA LEU A 263 -17.79 -13.90 -10.88
C LEU A 263 -17.67 -15.43 -10.74
N ILE A 264 -18.53 -16.16 -11.45
CA ILE A 264 -18.54 -17.62 -11.41
C ILE A 264 -18.03 -18.14 -12.77
N PRO A 265 -16.81 -18.65 -12.86
CA PRO A 265 -16.32 -19.28 -14.08
C PRO A 265 -17.24 -20.44 -14.47
N ARG A 266 -17.60 -20.55 -15.76
CA ARG A 266 -18.44 -21.65 -16.26
C ARG A 266 -17.76 -23.01 -16.21
N HIS A 267 -16.42 -23.03 -16.25
CA HIS A 267 -15.60 -24.22 -16.10
C HIS A 267 -14.61 -24.01 -14.96
N HIS A 268 -14.65 -24.89 -13.99
CA HIS A 268 -13.77 -24.87 -12.82
C HIS A 268 -12.58 -25.80 -13.07
N GLY A 269 -11.37 -25.34 -12.79
CA GLY A 269 -10.18 -26.17 -12.80
C GLY A 269 -10.09 -27.07 -11.58
N TYR A 270 -10.80 -26.71 -10.50
CA TYR A 270 -10.78 -27.44 -9.24
C TYR A 270 -12.21 -27.71 -8.74
N ASN A 271 -12.34 -28.79 -7.95
CA ASN A 271 -13.55 -29.08 -7.19
C ASN A 271 -13.76 -28.01 -6.11
N TRP A 272 -14.95 -27.94 -5.50
CA TRP A 272 -15.30 -26.92 -4.52
C TRP A 272 -14.31 -26.87 -3.32
N TYR A 273 -13.79 -28.02 -2.84
CA TYR A 273 -12.80 -28.07 -1.77
C TYR A 273 -11.43 -27.51 -2.22
N GLY A 274 -11.03 -27.77 -3.45
CA GLY A 274 -9.84 -27.19 -4.03
C GLY A 274 -9.95 -25.66 -4.17
N GLU A 275 -11.11 -25.17 -4.59
CA GLU A 275 -11.40 -23.73 -4.61
C GLU A 275 -11.31 -23.10 -3.21
N PHE A 276 -11.87 -23.79 -2.19
CA PHE A 276 -11.79 -23.37 -0.81
C PHE A 276 -10.35 -23.30 -0.31
N ILE A 277 -9.55 -24.36 -0.54
CA ILE A 277 -8.13 -24.39 -0.16
C ILE A 277 -7.38 -23.23 -0.81
N LEU A 278 -7.60 -22.96 -2.10
CA LEU A 278 -6.93 -21.87 -2.80
C LEU A 278 -7.24 -20.51 -2.17
N ILE A 279 -8.53 -20.23 -1.94
CA ILE A 279 -8.98 -18.95 -1.37
C ILE A 279 -8.47 -18.80 0.05
N PHE A 280 -8.62 -19.85 0.87
CA PHE A 280 -8.20 -19.84 2.26
C PHE A 280 -6.68 -19.64 2.39
N CYS A 281 -5.87 -20.43 1.67
CA CYS A 281 -4.42 -20.26 1.66
C CYS A 281 -4.00 -18.88 1.15
N GLY A 282 -4.65 -18.38 0.08
CA GLY A 282 -4.38 -17.05 -0.46
C GLY A 282 -4.61 -15.95 0.57
N LEU A 283 -5.73 -15.99 1.29
CA LEU A 283 -6.08 -14.98 2.28
C LEU A 283 -5.27 -15.09 3.56
N ILE A 284 -5.03 -16.30 4.07
CA ILE A 284 -4.31 -16.49 5.33
C ILE A 284 -2.83 -16.10 5.21
N VAL A 285 -2.17 -16.48 4.10
CA VAL A 285 -0.79 -16.08 3.86
C VAL A 285 -0.69 -14.58 3.60
N ALA A 286 -1.66 -13.99 2.88
CA ALA A 286 -1.74 -12.54 2.71
C ALA A 286 -1.86 -11.78 4.04
N TYR A 287 -2.66 -12.31 4.97
CA TYR A 287 -2.84 -11.75 6.31
C TYR A 287 -1.52 -11.74 7.10
N TYR A 288 -0.85 -12.89 7.17
CA TYR A 288 0.42 -12.99 7.91
C TYR A 288 1.53 -12.15 7.27
N THR A 289 1.65 -12.13 5.95
CA THR A 289 2.64 -11.29 5.26
C THR A 289 2.39 -9.80 5.47
N GLN A 290 1.13 -9.37 5.53
CA GLN A 290 0.82 -7.99 5.88
C GLN A 290 1.27 -7.63 7.29
N ARG A 291 1.03 -8.51 8.27
CA ARG A 291 1.39 -8.27 9.66
C ARG A 291 2.89 -8.20 9.89
N TRP A 292 3.68 -9.01 9.14
CA TRP A 292 5.12 -9.13 9.34
C TRP A 292 5.96 -8.23 8.43
N LEU A 293 5.49 -7.95 7.23
CA LEU A 293 6.28 -7.31 6.17
C LEU A 293 5.64 -6.03 5.60
N GLY A 294 4.44 -5.65 6.05
CA GLY A 294 3.74 -4.44 5.60
C GLY A 294 2.77 -4.63 4.43
N SER A 295 2.09 -3.55 4.04
CA SER A 295 0.93 -3.60 3.15
C SER A 295 1.25 -4.05 1.71
N PHE A 296 2.44 -3.75 1.20
CA PHE A 296 2.82 -4.10 -0.17
C PHE A 296 2.96 -5.61 -0.35
N GLN A 297 3.51 -6.30 0.65
CA GLN A 297 3.72 -7.73 0.61
C GLN A 297 2.44 -8.54 0.74
N THR A 298 1.30 -7.92 1.05
CA THR A 298 -0.01 -8.58 1.10
C THR A 298 -0.35 -9.26 -0.22
N PHE A 299 -0.06 -8.61 -1.36
CA PHE A 299 -0.33 -9.17 -2.69
C PHE A 299 0.63 -10.34 -3.00
N LEU A 300 1.88 -10.20 -2.60
CA LEU A 300 2.87 -11.27 -2.71
C LEU A 300 2.47 -12.45 -1.83
N GLY A 301 2.03 -12.19 -0.60
CA GLY A 301 1.50 -13.22 0.29
C GLY A 301 0.31 -13.96 -0.29
N ALA A 302 -0.62 -13.28 -0.96
CA ALA A 302 -1.71 -13.94 -1.66
C ALA A 302 -1.21 -14.85 -2.80
N ALA A 303 -0.20 -14.40 -3.55
CA ALA A 303 0.41 -15.20 -4.61
C ALA A 303 1.06 -16.46 -4.04
N TRP A 304 1.80 -16.34 -2.95
CA TRP A 304 2.38 -17.49 -2.23
C TRP A 304 1.33 -18.44 -1.69
N GLY A 305 0.27 -17.90 -1.07
CA GLY A 305 -0.83 -18.69 -0.57
C GLY A 305 -1.54 -19.49 -1.66
N LEU A 306 -1.74 -18.91 -2.84
CA LEU A 306 -2.29 -19.61 -3.99
C LEU A 306 -1.36 -20.75 -4.46
N CYS A 307 -0.05 -20.50 -4.55
CA CYS A 307 0.93 -21.53 -4.91
C CYS A 307 0.94 -22.69 -3.90
N PHE A 308 0.92 -22.36 -2.61
CA PHE A 308 0.87 -23.36 -1.54
C PHE A 308 -0.43 -24.15 -1.55
N GLY A 309 -1.56 -23.48 -1.77
CA GLY A 309 -2.87 -24.14 -1.94
C GLY A 309 -2.89 -25.15 -3.09
N ILE A 310 -2.26 -24.82 -4.23
CA ILE A 310 -2.14 -25.75 -5.37
C ILE A 310 -1.33 -26.98 -4.98
N LEU A 311 -0.22 -26.80 -4.25
CA LEU A 311 0.60 -27.91 -3.78
C LEU A 311 -0.17 -28.84 -2.84
N ILE A 312 -0.98 -28.28 -1.94
CA ILE A 312 -1.88 -29.03 -1.06
C ILE A 312 -2.89 -29.84 -1.89
N ILE A 313 -3.56 -29.20 -2.85
CA ILE A 313 -4.55 -29.87 -3.71
C ILE A 313 -3.90 -31.05 -4.44
N LYS A 314 -2.77 -30.83 -5.08
CA LYS A 314 -2.05 -31.90 -5.79
C LYS A 314 -1.62 -33.05 -4.86
N PHE A 315 -1.20 -32.72 -3.65
CA PHE A 315 -0.86 -33.73 -2.64
C PHE A 315 -2.08 -34.55 -2.22
N LEU A 316 -3.24 -33.92 -2.01
CA LEU A 316 -4.48 -34.59 -1.65
C LEU A 316 -5.01 -35.47 -2.81
N GLU A 317 -4.93 -34.97 -4.05
CA GLU A 317 -5.29 -35.74 -5.25
C GLU A 317 -4.40 -36.98 -5.41
N PHE A 318 -3.10 -36.86 -5.15
CA PHE A 318 -2.15 -37.97 -5.19
C PHE A 318 -2.48 -39.05 -4.13
N ARG A 319 -2.96 -38.66 -2.93
CA ARG A 319 -3.30 -39.58 -1.85
C ARG A 319 -4.65 -40.29 -2.00
N ARG A 320 -5.49 -39.96 -3.00
CA ARG A 320 -6.85 -40.53 -3.18
C ARG A 320 -7.60 -40.68 -1.84
N VAL A 321 -7.94 -39.53 -1.21
CA VAL A 321 -8.65 -39.57 0.07
C VAL A 321 -10.13 -39.73 -0.20
N SER A 322 -10.67 -40.93 -0.01
CA SER A 322 -12.08 -41.33 -0.13
C SER A 322 -13.03 -40.62 0.88
N LEU A 323 -12.48 -39.95 1.87
CA LEU A 323 -13.24 -39.23 2.92
C LEU A 323 -13.97 -37.97 2.43
N LEU A 324 -13.65 -37.48 1.24
CA LEU A 324 -14.09 -36.18 0.76
C LEU A 324 -15.47 -36.17 0.10
N GLU A 325 -15.97 -37.30 -0.39
CA GLU A 325 -17.28 -37.36 -1.05
C GLU A 325 -18.44 -37.13 -0.08
N THR A 326 -18.36 -37.62 1.15
CA THR A 326 -19.41 -37.46 2.17
C THR A 326 -19.50 -36.04 2.73
N VAL A 327 -18.38 -35.33 2.81
CA VAL A 327 -18.30 -33.92 3.23
C VAL A 327 -18.79 -32.99 2.12
N GLN A 328 -18.73 -33.43 0.86
CA GLN A 328 -19.01 -32.64 -0.32
C GLN A 328 -20.49 -32.15 -0.40
N GLN A 329 -21.44 -32.94 0.08
CA GLN A 329 -22.87 -32.64 -0.06
C GLN A 329 -23.36 -31.59 0.95
N ASN A 330 -22.80 -31.58 2.17
CA ASN A 330 -23.25 -30.70 3.25
C ASN A 330 -22.56 -29.32 3.26
N MET A 331 -21.46 -29.16 2.53
CA MET A 331 -20.62 -27.95 2.60
C MET A 331 -20.96 -26.88 1.54
N ARG A 332 -21.90 -27.13 0.62
CA ARG A 332 -22.25 -26.19 -0.46
C ARG A 332 -22.74 -24.82 0.04
N PHE A 333 -23.35 -24.79 1.22
CA PHE A 333 -23.86 -23.56 1.83
C PHE A 333 -22.98 -23.02 2.96
N LEU A 334 -22.26 -23.89 3.68
CA LEU A 334 -21.36 -23.51 4.76
C LEU A 334 -20.12 -22.75 4.28
N VAL A 335 -19.56 -23.17 3.14
CA VAL A 335 -18.32 -22.57 2.62
C VAL A 335 -18.47 -21.10 2.21
N PRO A 336 -19.50 -20.68 1.43
CA PRO A 336 -19.72 -19.27 1.14
C PRO A 336 -19.97 -18.42 2.39
N GLY A 337 -20.72 -18.97 3.37
CA GLY A 337 -20.97 -18.31 4.64
C GLY A 337 -19.69 -18.12 5.47
N LEU A 338 -18.89 -19.17 5.61
CA LEU A 338 -17.58 -19.09 6.29
C LEU A 338 -16.61 -18.14 5.61
N LEU A 339 -16.59 -18.12 4.26
CA LEU A 339 -15.78 -17.17 3.50
C LEU A 339 -16.23 -15.73 3.72
N ALA A 340 -17.54 -15.47 3.72
CA ALA A 340 -18.07 -14.14 4.01
C ALA A 340 -17.71 -13.69 5.44
N VAL A 341 -17.91 -14.56 6.43
CA VAL A 341 -17.57 -14.27 7.83
C VAL A 341 -16.05 -14.09 7.99
N SER A 342 -15.22 -14.95 7.40
CA SER A 342 -13.77 -14.83 7.49
C SER A 342 -13.26 -13.57 6.77
N THR A 343 -13.89 -13.17 5.67
CA THR A 343 -13.56 -11.92 4.96
C THR A 343 -13.91 -10.70 5.80
N LEU A 344 -15.10 -10.68 6.40
CA LEU A 344 -15.52 -9.60 7.31
C LEU A 344 -14.62 -9.55 8.56
N ALA A 345 -14.32 -10.71 9.15
CA ALA A 345 -13.40 -10.81 10.29
C ALA A 345 -11.99 -10.34 9.90
N TRP A 346 -11.51 -10.71 8.72
CA TRP A 346 -10.22 -10.26 8.22
C TRP A 346 -10.19 -8.73 8.00
N CYS A 347 -11.23 -8.14 7.39
CA CYS A 347 -11.35 -6.70 7.24
C CYS A 347 -11.37 -6.01 8.61
N TRP A 348 -12.11 -6.57 9.59
CA TRP A 348 -12.20 -6.02 10.95
C TRP A 348 -10.87 -6.11 11.72
N VAL A 349 -10.19 -7.26 11.69
CA VAL A 349 -8.90 -7.46 12.38
C VAL A 349 -7.76 -6.64 11.74
N THR A 350 -7.85 -6.33 10.43
CA THR A 350 -6.85 -5.50 9.73
C THR A 350 -7.23 -4.03 9.66
N SER A 351 -8.38 -3.63 10.24
CA SER A 351 -8.72 -2.22 10.41
C SER A 351 -7.75 -1.53 11.39
N THR A 352 -7.56 -0.24 11.23
CA THR A 352 -6.74 0.55 12.16
C THR A 352 -7.35 0.48 13.55
N PRO A 353 -6.64 0.03 14.59
CA PRO A 353 -7.14 0.00 15.94
C PRO A 353 -7.68 1.37 16.39
N TYR A 354 -8.69 1.36 17.26
CA TYR A 354 -9.39 2.58 17.63
C TYR A 354 -8.50 3.58 18.36
N ASP A 355 -7.57 3.10 19.19
CA ASP A 355 -6.55 3.91 19.85
C ASP A 355 -5.63 4.63 18.85
N ILE A 356 -5.16 3.92 17.80
CA ILE A 356 -4.37 4.52 16.73
C ILE A 356 -5.19 5.55 15.94
N ARG A 357 -6.48 5.32 15.71
CA ARG A 357 -7.35 6.31 15.06
C ARG A 357 -7.47 7.60 15.85
N LEU A 358 -7.61 7.50 17.17
CA LEU A 358 -7.63 8.68 18.05
C LEU A 358 -6.29 9.39 18.05
N LEU A 359 -5.17 8.65 18.12
CA LEU A 359 -3.82 9.21 18.03
C LEU A 359 -3.63 10.00 16.71
N LEU A 360 -3.96 9.41 15.57
CA LEU A 360 -3.86 10.07 14.27
C LEU A 360 -4.75 11.32 14.16
N LYS A 361 -5.96 11.27 14.73
CA LYS A 361 -6.86 12.42 14.77
C LYS A 361 -6.27 13.55 15.61
N GLY A 362 -5.69 13.24 16.76
CA GLY A 362 -4.98 14.21 17.59
C GLY A 362 -3.79 14.82 16.88
N ASN A 363 -2.95 14.00 16.24
CA ASN A 363 -1.78 14.47 15.47
C ASN A 363 -2.19 15.46 14.36
N ARG A 364 -3.31 15.22 13.67
CA ARG A 364 -3.82 16.17 12.67
C ARG A 364 -4.13 17.54 13.27
N TYR A 365 -4.75 17.60 14.46
CA TYR A 365 -4.99 18.87 15.13
C TYR A 365 -3.69 19.55 15.57
N MET A 366 -2.66 18.76 15.94
CA MET A 366 -1.31 19.29 16.20
C MET A 366 -0.71 19.95 14.95
N ASP A 367 -0.78 19.29 13.79
CA ASP A 367 -0.28 19.79 12.50
C ASP A 367 -1.03 21.07 12.05
N SER A 368 -2.32 21.16 12.42
CA SER A 368 -3.15 22.34 12.14
C SER A 368 -3.00 23.45 13.19
N LEU A 369 -2.10 23.29 14.17
CA LEU A 369 -1.90 24.20 15.30
C LEU A 369 -3.13 24.40 16.21
N GLU A 370 -4.11 23.47 16.14
CA GLU A 370 -5.34 23.47 16.93
C GLU A 370 -5.13 22.68 18.24
N TYR A 371 -4.22 23.16 19.10
CA TYR A 371 -3.74 22.41 20.27
C TYR A 371 -4.84 22.00 21.26
N ASP A 372 -5.85 22.85 21.49
CA ASP A 372 -6.96 22.55 22.40
C ASP A 372 -7.78 21.34 21.91
N LYS A 373 -8.00 21.24 20.59
CA LYS A 373 -8.69 20.09 19.98
C LYS A 373 -7.82 18.84 20.05
N ALA A 374 -6.51 18.97 19.83
CA ALA A 374 -5.58 17.85 19.96
C ALA A 374 -5.60 17.30 21.39
N VAL A 375 -5.47 18.17 22.40
CA VAL A 375 -5.54 17.83 23.82
C VAL A 375 -6.86 17.12 24.16
N SER A 376 -8.00 17.63 23.66
CA SER A 376 -9.31 17.01 23.89
C SER A 376 -9.36 15.57 23.36
N VAL A 377 -8.86 15.34 22.13
CA VAL A 377 -8.85 14.00 21.51
C VAL A 377 -7.89 13.06 22.22
N TYR A 378 -6.70 13.53 22.61
CA TYR A 378 -5.75 12.69 23.35
C TYR A 378 -6.25 12.36 24.77
N ASN A 379 -6.91 13.29 25.45
CA ASN A 379 -7.54 13.01 26.75
C ASN A 379 -8.65 11.96 26.62
N GLN A 380 -9.50 12.05 25.57
CA GLN A 380 -10.45 11.00 25.27
C GLN A 380 -9.74 9.66 25.08
N ALA A 381 -8.67 9.64 24.30
CA ALA A 381 -7.91 8.42 24.01
C ALA A 381 -7.25 7.83 25.27
N ILE A 382 -6.69 8.65 26.16
CA ILE A 382 -6.10 8.20 27.43
C ILE A 382 -7.17 7.65 28.39
N ASN A 383 -8.36 8.24 28.43
CA ASN A 383 -9.46 7.71 29.24
C ASN A 383 -9.91 6.31 28.81
N GLU A 384 -9.88 6.04 27.50
CA GLU A 384 -10.25 4.74 26.92
C GLU A 384 -9.07 3.73 26.94
N PHE A 385 -7.84 4.22 26.79
CA PHE A 385 -6.60 3.42 26.71
C PHE A 385 -5.52 3.94 27.66
N PRO A 386 -5.69 3.82 28.96
CA PRO A 386 -4.83 4.47 29.97
C PRO A 386 -3.37 3.97 29.99
N VAL A 387 -3.11 2.79 29.44
CA VAL A 387 -1.78 2.15 29.39
C VAL A 387 -1.03 2.44 28.07
N ASN A 388 -1.61 3.21 27.16
CA ASN A 388 -0.98 3.51 25.87
C ASN A 388 0.01 4.69 26.01
N ASP A 389 1.31 4.35 26.18
CA ASP A 389 2.39 5.33 26.34
C ASP A 389 2.57 6.24 25.12
N GLU A 390 2.23 5.78 23.90
CA GLU A 390 2.37 6.58 22.69
C GLU A 390 1.35 7.73 22.66
N ILE A 391 0.10 7.47 23.04
CA ILE A 391 -0.93 8.50 23.18
C ILE A 391 -0.58 9.48 24.30
N ARG A 392 -0.07 8.97 25.43
CA ARG A 392 0.37 9.80 26.55
C ARG A 392 1.54 10.71 26.16
N ALA A 393 2.48 10.20 25.36
CA ALA A 393 3.59 11.01 24.84
C ALA A 393 3.10 12.12 23.90
N ALA A 394 2.12 11.81 23.04
CA ALA A 394 1.48 12.79 22.17
C ALA A 394 0.72 13.87 22.96
N LEU A 395 0.02 13.49 24.04
CA LEU A 395 -0.65 14.41 24.95
C LEU A 395 0.34 15.33 25.65
N ALA A 396 1.45 14.76 26.19
CA ALA A 396 2.51 15.53 26.83
C ALA A 396 3.13 16.55 25.87
N LEU A 397 3.34 16.16 24.60
CA LEU A 397 3.82 17.04 23.55
C LEU A 397 2.81 18.15 23.24
N ALA A 398 1.52 17.82 23.18
CA ALA A 398 0.46 18.81 22.95
C ALA A 398 0.41 19.85 24.07
N TYR A 399 0.48 19.43 25.34
CA TYR A 399 0.59 20.37 26.48
C TYR A 399 1.86 21.22 26.42
N LYS A 400 3.00 20.63 26.06
CA LYS A 400 4.26 21.38 25.89
C LYS A 400 4.15 22.47 24.82
N THR A 401 3.52 22.16 23.70
CA THR A 401 3.39 23.12 22.57
C THR A 401 2.31 24.17 22.81
N SER A 402 1.23 23.83 23.53
CA SER A 402 0.19 24.79 23.93
C SER A 402 0.63 25.73 25.08
N GLY A 403 1.79 25.45 25.72
CA GLY A 403 2.29 26.25 26.84
C GLY A 403 1.79 25.81 28.23
N ASP A 404 1.03 24.72 28.31
CA ASP A 404 0.60 24.14 29.58
C ASP A 404 1.69 23.22 30.16
N TYR A 405 2.75 23.87 30.65
CA TYR A 405 3.94 23.14 31.14
C TYR A 405 3.66 22.28 32.35
N ASN A 406 2.74 22.68 33.24
CA ASN A 406 2.43 21.91 34.42
C ASN A 406 1.82 20.55 34.10
N ARG A 407 0.84 20.52 33.16
CA ARG A 407 0.25 19.26 32.71
C ARG A 407 1.27 18.44 31.91
N ALA A 408 2.08 19.07 31.06
CA ALA A 408 3.15 18.39 30.33
C ALA A 408 4.14 17.69 31.29
N ILE A 409 4.55 18.33 32.36
CA ILE A 409 5.43 17.75 33.41
C ILE A 409 4.80 16.48 34.00
N THR A 410 3.51 16.53 34.32
CA THR A 410 2.78 15.39 34.90
C THR A 410 2.79 14.21 33.98
N GLU A 411 2.47 14.42 32.69
CA GLU A 411 2.43 13.33 31.70
C GLU A 411 3.83 12.75 31.42
N TYR A 412 4.87 13.60 31.29
CA TYR A 412 6.23 13.09 31.10
C TYR A 412 6.74 12.33 32.33
N LYS A 413 6.42 12.75 33.57
CA LYS A 413 6.76 12.00 34.79
C LYS A 413 6.07 10.63 34.82
N THR A 414 4.82 10.56 34.40
CA THR A 414 4.10 9.28 34.31
C THR A 414 4.78 8.34 33.29
N LEU A 415 5.18 8.86 32.11
CA LEU A 415 5.90 8.10 31.09
C LEU A 415 7.27 7.62 31.56
N ILE A 416 8.01 8.45 32.31
CA ILE A 416 9.28 8.08 32.89
C ILE A 416 9.09 6.99 33.95
N GLY A 417 7.99 7.03 34.72
CA GLY A 417 7.62 5.96 35.65
C GLY A 417 7.47 4.60 34.98
N SER A 418 6.89 4.57 33.78
CA SER A 418 6.77 3.34 32.95
C SER A 418 8.09 2.96 32.25
N ASN A 419 8.88 3.95 31.84
CA ASN A 419 10.09 3.77 31.01
C ASN A 419 11.28 4.60 31.57
N PRO A 420 11.84 4.25 32.73
CA PRO A 420 12.81 5.08 33.43
C PRO A 420 14.16 5.22 32.70
N ASN A 421 14.49 4.29 31.81
CA ASN A 421 15.75 4.29 31.07
C ASN A 421 15.63 4.94 29.68
N ASN A 422 14.55 5.68 29.39
CA ASN A 422 14.38 6.33 28.12
C ASN A 422 14.95 7.77 28.15
N ALA A 423 16.15 7.94 27.59
CA ALA A 423 16.87 9.22 27.51
C ALA A 423 16.04 10.34 26.85
N ALA A 424 15.24 10.00 25.82
CA ALA A 424 14.42 10.99 25.11
C ALA A 424 13.31 11.57 26.01
N LEU A 425 12.72 10.79 26.91
CA LEU A 425 11.72 11.28 27.87
C LEU A 425 12.34 12.26 28.89
N HIS A 426 13.52 11.96 29.41
CA HIS A 426 14.26 12.87 30.29
C HIS A 426 14.63 14.17 29.56
N ASN A 427 15.09 14.09 28.30
CA ASN A 427 15.35 15.28 27.49
C ASN A 427 14.07 16.12 27.26
N ASN A 428 12.94 15.48 26.98
CA ASN A 428 11.68 16.18 26.78
C ASN A 428 11.18 16.85 28.08
N LEU A 429 11.28 16.17 29.20
CA LEU A 429 10.95 16.72 30.51
C LEU A 429 11.85 17.90 30.86
N GLY A 430 13.18 17.78 30.64
CA GLY A 430 14.13 18.88 30.82
C GLY A 430 13.76 20.09 29.94
N THR A 431 13.32 19.86 28.69
CA THR A 431 12.85 20.94 27.78
C THR A 431 11.59 21.63 28.36
N VAL A 432 10.67 20.88 28.96
CA VAL A 432 9.49 21.45 29.61
C VAL A 432 9.86 22.28 30.81
N TYR A 433 10.75 21.77 31.64
CA TYR A 433 11.27 22.55 32.81
C TYR A 433 11.96 23.84 32.35
N TYR A 434 12.80 23.78 31.32
CA TYR A 434 13.44 24.97 30.74
C TYR A 434 12.41 26.04 30.29
N ARG A 435 11.37 25.60 29.56
CA ARG A 435 10.32 26.52 29.12
C ARG A 435 9.46 27.07 30.27
N ASN A 436 9.35 26.31 31.37
CA ASN A 436 8.63 26.71 32.55
C ASN A 436 9.48 27.59 33.50
N GLY A 437 10.73 27.87 33.12
CA GLY A 437 11.66 28.69 33.94
C GLY A 437 12.37 27.95 35.06
N ASN A 438 12.16 26.64 35.22
CA ASN A 438 12.78 25.81 36.26
C ASN A 438 14.13 25.25 35.76
N TYR A 439 15.13 26.12 35.65
CA TYR A 439 16.40 25.82 35.01
C TYR A 439 17.21 24.74 35.72
N GLU A 440 17.21 24.71 37.07
CA GLU A 440 17.90 23.70 37.83
C GLU A 440 17.37 22.30 37.60
N LEU A 441 16.04 22.14 37.61
CA LEU A 441 15.40 20.86 37.29
C LEU A 441 15.64 20.44 35.83
N ALA A 442 15.69 21.40 34.89
CA ALA A 442 16.03 21.12 33.51
C ALA A 442 17.43 20.52 33.37
N VAL A 443 18.44 21.09 34.09
CA VAL A 443 19.81 20.57 34.10
C VAL A 443 19.87 19.14 34.67
N GLU A 444 19.14 18.85 35.74
CA GLU A 444 19.08 17.51 36.30
C GLU A 444 18.55 16.47 35.29
N GLU A 445 17.45 16.78 34.67
CA GLU A 445 16.85 15.85 33.70
C GLU A 445 17.71 15.69 32.44
N TYR A 446 18.35 16.74 31.92
CA TYR A 446 19.30 16.65 30.84
C TYR A 446 20.54 15.82 31.20
N LYS A 447 21.07 15.96 32.40
CA LYS A 447 22.20 15.13 32.89
C LYS A 447 21.81 13.65 32.92
N LYS A 448 20.59 13.32 33.40
CA LYS A 448 20.07 11.94 33.36
C LYS A 448 19.96 11.44 31.90
N ALA A 449 19.46 12.27 31.00
CA ALA A 449 19.38 11.89 29.60
C ALA A 449 20.75 11.56 28.96
N ILE A 450 21.79 12.37 29.28
CA ILE A 450 23.16 12.12 28.83
C ILE A 450 23.74 10.84 29.46
N GLN A 451 23.46 10.56 30.72
CA GLN A 451 23.91 9.33 31.40
C GLN A 451 23.29 8.07 30.76
N LEU A 452 22.04 8.18 30.26
CA LEU A 452 21.32 7.07 29.62
C LEU A 452 21.73 6.89 28.16
N ASP A 453 22.03 7.98 27.43
CA ASP A 453 22.45 7.96 26.04
C ASP A 453 23.41 9.12 25.75
N GLU A 454 24.70 8.83 25.72
CA GLU A 454 25.75 9.82 25.40
C GLU A 454 25.73 10.27 23.94
N GLN A 455 25.07 9.52 23.04
CA GLN A 455 24.97 9.85 21.62
C GLN A 455 23.78 10.77 21.29
N LEU A 456 22.95 11.09 22.26
CA LEU A 456 21.82 12.01 22.07
C LEU A 456 22.29 13.47 22.03
N PHE A 457 22.96 13.86 20.94
CA PHE A 457 23.62 15.17 20.78
C PHE A 457 22.70 16.37 21.03
N ALA A 458 21.40 16.26 20.78
CA ALA A 458 20.44 17.32 21.05
C ALA A 458 20.42 17.77 22.53
N VAL A 459 20.70 16.86 23.47
CA VAL A 459 20.71 17.16 24.91
C VAL A 459 21.85 18.07 25.29
N TYR A 460 23.02 17.91 24.66
CA TYR A 460 24.18 18.76 24.91
C TYR A 460 23.91 20.22 24.50
N GLY A 461 23.21 20.44 23.39
CA GLY A 461 22.77 21.77 22.99
C GLY A 461 21.77 22.37 24.00
N ASN A 462 20.80 21.57 24.42
CA ASN A 462 19.77 22.00 25.35
C ASN A 462 20.37 22.39 26.73
N ILE A 463 21.24 21.57 27.30
CA ILE A 463 21.88 21.87 28.59
C ILE A 463 22.81 23.10 28.51
N GLY A 464 23.53 23.24 27.37
CA GLY A 464 24.33 24.44 27.10
C GLY A 464 23.50 25.72 27.08
N LEU A 465 22.30 25.66 26.47
CA LEU A 465 21.34 26.79 26.45
C LEU A 465 20.85 27.14 27.84
N VAL A 466 20.62 26.15 28.73
CA VAL A 466 20.22 26.39 30.11
C VAL A 466 21.31 27.14 30.85
N PHE A 467 22.56 26.69 30.76
CA PHE A 467 23.70 27.36 31.40
C PHE A 467 23.92 28.79 30.90
N LEU A 468 23.74 29.02 29.58
CA LEU A 468 23.79 30.38 29.06
C LEU A 468 22.67 31.28 29.61
N LYS A 469 21.46 30.72 29.80
CA LYS A 469 20.34 31.48 30.44
C LYS A 469 20.59 31.79 31.92
N LEU A 470 21.32 30.91 32.62
CA LEU A 470 21.76 31.15 34.01
C LEU A 470 22.96 32.10 34.12
N GLY A 471 23.54 32.55 33.00
CA GLY A 471 24.73 33.38 32.96
C GLY A 471 26.05 32.62 33.16
N ASN A 472 26.01 31.30 33.27
CA ASN A 472 27.15 30.42 33.56
C ASN A 472 27.83 29.98 32.26
N ILE A 473 28.52 30.92 31.58
CA ILE A 473 29.13 30.63 30.23
C ILE A 473 30.21 29.54 30.37
N GLU A 474 31.00 29.54 31.42
CA GLU A 474 32.07 28.57 31.63
C GLU A 474 31.55 27.12 31.70
N GLU A 475 30.38 26.93 32.34
CA GLU A 475 29.73 25.63 32.43
C GLU A 475 29.03 25.22 31.12
N ALA A 476 28.64 26.16 30.28
CA ALA A 476 28.01 25.90 28.97
C ALA A 476 29.00 25.36 27.92
N ILE A 477 30.25 25.86 27.93
CA ILE A 477 31.27 25.56 26.91
C ILE A 477 31.50 24.06 26.71
N PRO A 478 31.73 23.22 27.76
CA PRO A 478 32.01 21.79 27.56
C PRO A 478 30.85 21.04 26.87
N PHE A 479 29.61 21.45 27.09
CA PHE A 479 28.44 20.86 26.45
C PHE A 479 28.28 21.35 25.00
N LEU A 480 28.42 22.65 24.76
CA LEU A 480 28.31 23.23 23.44
C LEU A 480 29.43 22.74 22.49
N ARG A 481 30.63 22.47 23.01
CA ARG A 481 31.74 21.89 22.23
C ARG A 481 31.41 20.49 21.66
N LYS A 482 30.48 19.75 22.25
CA LYS A 482 29.99 18.49 21.70
C LYS A 482 29.08 18.69 20.49
N VAL A 483 28.43 19.84 20.37
CA VAL A 483 27.46 20.17 19.31
C VAL A 483 28.14 20.94 18.17
N PHE A 484 29.03 21.87 18.52
CA PHE A 484 29.75 22.71 17.55
C PHE A 484 31.15 22.18 17.31
N PRO A 485 31.47 21.67 16.11
CA PRO A 485 32.82 21.16 15.79
C PRO A 485 33.84 22.30 15.65
N ASN A 486 33.39 23.55 15.40
CA ASN A 486 34.22 24.72 15.24
C ASN A 486 34.02 25.69 16.40
N GLU A 487 35.12 26.08 17.07
CA GLU A 487 35.13 26.99 18.20
C GLU A 487 34.64 28.41 17.84
N GLU A 488 34.93 28.87 16.64
CA GLU A 488 34.46 30.16 16.12
C GLU A 488 32.92 30.19 15.98
N GLU A 489 32.33 29.13 15.45
CA GLU A 489 30.86 28.99 15.35
C GLU A 489 30.20 28.94 16.72
N MET A 490 30.80 28.20 17.66
CA MET A 490 30.33 28.14 19.04
C MET A 490 30.35 29.51 19.73
N LEU A 491 31.47 30.24 19.61
CA LEU A 491 31.61 31.60 20.18
C LEU A 491 30.64 32.57 19.52
N LYS A 492 30.42 32.49 18.23
CA LYS A 492 29.43 33.27 17.51
C LYS A 492 28.02 32.97 18.03
N PHE A 493 27.68 31.71 18.22
CA PHE A 493 26.41 31.29 18.81
C PHE A 493 26.21 31.85 20.22
N ILE A 494 27.22 31.72 21.08
CA ILE A 494 27.20 32.29 22.44
C ILE A 494 27.00 33.80 22.36
N SER A 495 27.71 34.52 21.52
CA SER A 495 27.62 35.99 21.40
C SER A 495 26.25 36.46 20.87
N THR A 496 25.55 35.66 20.05
CA THR A 496 24.19 35.99 19.60
C THR A 496 23.13 35.87 20.68
N LEU A 497 23.31 34.92 21.61
CA LEU A 497 22.37 34.64 22.68
C LEU A 497 22.69 35.44 23.96
N TYR A 498 23.97 35.72 24.22
CA TYR A 498 24.45 36.45 25.39
C TYR A 498 24.92 37.83 24.93
N ASN A 499 23.99 38.78 24.78
CA ASN A 499 24.31 40.18 24.55
C ASN A 499 24.08 40.97 25.83
N PRO A 500 25.16 41.33 26.64
CA PRO A 500 25.03 41.98 27.92
C PRO A 500 24.44 43.39 27.87
N LYS A 501 24.12 43.89 26.66
CA LYS A 501 23.52 45.23 26.46
C LYS A 501 21.99 45.25 26.54
N GLN A 502 21.30 44.12 26.58
CA GLN A 502 19.83 44.08 26.65
C GLN A 502 19.25 44.04 28.09
N GLU A 503 20.04 43.69 29.12
CA GLU A 503 19.57 43.64 30.51
C GLU A 503 19.58 45.00 31.24
N LYS A 504 20.04 46.11 30.61
CA LYS A 504 20.02 47.44 31.25
C LYS A 504 18.83 48.34 30.90
N ASN A 505 17.89 47.82 30.13
CA ASN A 505 16.70 48.58 29.70
C ASN A 505 15.40 47.78 29.81
N GLY A 506 15.22 46.95 30.85
CA GLY A 506 13.98 46.27 31.18
C GLY A 506 13.59 46.50 32.65
#